data_a73733aacc4c6f4ce5a1e4d3e3081465
#
_entry.id   a73733aacc4c6f4ce5a1e4d3e3081465
#
_cell.length_a   1.000
_cell.length_b   1.000
_cell.length_c   1.000
_cell.angle_alpha   90.00
_cell.angle_beta   90.00
_cell.angle_gamma   90.00
#
_symmetry.space_group_name_H-M   'P 1'
#
loop_
_entity.id
_entity.type
_entity.pdbx_description
1 polymer ?
#
loop_
_entity_poly.entity_id
_entity_poly.type
_entity_poly.pdbx_seq_one_letter_code
_entity_poly.pdbx_strand_id
1 'polypeptide(L)'
;FSNIDKFSTAGLVTRMTTDVTNLQNAFQMMERMCVRAPVHLVFALIMAFGIGGPLALIFVVAVAFLLAVLASIMVPTFKIFDRVFKNYDNLNSSVQENVSAIRVVKSFVREGFENEKYTKACEGLYQQFVNAESRLSFNSPAMLTAVYGCNIALSWFGAKYILHGALTTGQLNALFGYIMNILMALMMLSMAFVMISMSAASAKRIVEVLDETTDLPPAKAPVQEVKDGSIRFDHVTF
;
A
#
# COMPACT_ATOMS: atom_id res chain seq x y z
N PHE A 1 -33.41 -9.65 -8.32
CA PHE A 1 -32.59 -10.03 -7.13
C PHE A 1 -31.19 -10.54 -7.50
N SER A 2 -30.91 -10.90 -8.79
CA SER A 2 -29.61 -11.41 -9.25
C SER A 2 -28.41 -10.52 -8.86
N ASN A 3 -28.53 -9.20 -8.94
CA ASN A 3 -27.48 -8.26 -8.51
C ASN A 3 -27.18 -8.33 -7.00
N ILE A 4 -28.22 -8.58 -6.17
CA ILE A 4 -28.04 -8.71 -4.72
C ILE A 4 -27.44 -10.07 -4.38
N ASP A 5 -27.83 -11.12 -5.12
CA ASP A 5 -27.30 -12.47 -4.92
C ASP A 5 -25.82 -12.60 -5.31
N LYS A 6 -25.37 -11.77 -6.26
CA LYS A 6 -23.96 -11.65 -6.64
C LYS A 6 -23.09 -11.11 -5.49
N PHE A 7 -23.63 -10.19 -4.72
CA PHE A 7 -22.97 -9.59 -3.56
C PHE A 7 -23.66 -10.06 -2.29
N SER A 8 -22.97 -10.84 -1.44
CA SER A 8 -23.53 -11.21 -0.14
C SER A 8 -23.83 -9.97 0.72
N THR A 9 -24.90 -9.98 1.50
CA THR A 9 -25.24 -8.85 2.38
C THR A 9 -24.10 -8.48 3.32
N ALA A 10 -23.42 -9.48 3.90
CA ALA A 10 -22.25 -9.27 4.75
C ALA A 10 -21.10 -8.61 3.95
N GLY A 11 -20.90 -9.01 2.69
CA GLY A 11 -19.90 -8.41 1.79
C GLY A 11 -20.20 -6.94 1.48
N LEU A 12 -21.46 -6.58 1.26
CA LEU A 12 -21.87 -5.19 1.04
C LEU A 12 -21.66 -4.33 2.29
N VAL A 13 -22.02 -4.84 3.46
CA VAL A 13 -21.78 -4.14 4.75
C VAL A 13 -20.27 -3.88 4.95
N THR A 14 -19.43 -4.88 4.68
CA THR A 14 -17.96 -4.72 4.77
C THR A 14 -17.43 -3.66 3.81
N ARG A 15 -17.96 -3.61 2.58
CA ARG A 15 -17.59 -2.60 1.59
C ARG A 15 -18.00 -1.20 2.03
N MET A 16 -19.20 -1.04 2.60
CA MET A 16 -19.71 0.24 3.09
C MET A 16 -19.02 0.75 4.36
N THR A 17 -18.45 -0.13 5.15
CA THR A 17 -17.80 0.22 6.42
C THR A 17 -16.28 0.18 6.31
N THR A 18 -15.72 -1.01 6.24
CA THR A 18 -14.26 -1.21 6.29
C THR A 18 -13.56 -0.70 5.04
N ASP A 19 -14.07 -1.03 3.84
CA ASP A 19 -13.43 -0.63 2.59
C ASP A 19 -13.51 0.88 2.37
N VAL A 20 -14.64 1.51 2.67
CA VAL A 20 -14.79 2.97 2.61
C VAL A 20 -13.86 3.66 3.60
N THR A 21 -13.75 3.16 4.83
CA THR A 21 -12.85 3.72 5.84
C THR A 21 -11.38 3.58 5.42
N ASN A 22 -10.99 2.43 4.86
CA ASN A 22 -9.65 2.22 4.33
C ASN A 22 -9.34 3.19 3.17
N LEU A 23 -10.27 3.38 2.27
CA LEU A 23 -10.12 4.32 1.15
C LEU A 23 -10.04 5.76 1.62
N GLN A 24 -10.87 6.16 2.60
CA GLN A 24 -10.85 7.48 3.20
C GLN A 24 -9.51 7.77 3.89
N ASN A 25 -9.01 6.84 4.69
CA ASN A 25 -7.72 6.96 5.36
C ASN A 25 -6.56 7.07 4.36
N ALA A 26 -6.59 6.25 3.30
CA ALA A 26 -5.59 6.30 2.25
C ALA A 26 -5.65 7.62 1.47
N PHE A 27 -6.83 8.12 1.14
CA PHE A 27 -7.01 9.42 0.48
C PHE A 27 -6.43 10.56 1.34
N GLN A 28 -6.76 10.59 2.63
CA GLN A 28 -6.24 11.58 3.56
C GLN A 28 -4.70 11.53 3.67
N MET A 29 -4.13 10.33 3.75
CA MET A 29 -2.68 10.17 3.78
C MET A 29 -2.03 10.52 2.44
N MET A 30 -2.65 10.13 1.32
CA MET A 30 -2.18 10.45 -0.02
C MET A 30 -2.11 11.96 -0.23
N GLU A 31 -3.18 12.70 0.10
CA GLU A 31 -3.21 14.16 0.01
C GLU A 31 -2.06 14.80 0.78
N ARG A 32 -1.84 14.38 2.03
CA ARG A 32 -0.76 14.94 2.86
C ARG A 32 0.64 14.55 2.37
N MET A 33 0.86 13.28 2.02
CA MET A 33 2.19 12.77 1.72
C MET A 33 2.60 12.99 0.28
N CYS A 34 1.70 12.77 -0.70
CA CYS A 34 2.02 12.94 -2.11
C CYS A 34 2.21 14.40 -2.52
N VAL A 35 1.65 15.34 -1.79
CA VAL A 35 1.92 16.77 -2.01
C VAL A 35 3.16 17.21 -1.21
N ARG A 36 3.20 16.87 0.08
CA ARG A 36 4.25 17.36 0.98
C ARG A 36 5.62 16.77 0.65
N ALA A 37 5.72 15.47 0.35
CA ALA A 37 7.02 14.83 0.14
C ALA A 37 7.75 15.36 -1.11
N PRO A 38 7.13 15.47 -2.31
CA PRO A 38 7.81 16.08 -3.46
C PRO A 38 8.15 17.55 -3.25
N VAL A 39 7.26 18.32 -2.60
CA VAL A 39 7.51 19.71 -2.30
C VAL A 39 8.73 19.87 -1.41
N HIS A 40 8.80 19.11 -0.30
CA HIS A 40 9.97 19.13 0.59
C HIS A 40 11.26 18.72 -0.14
N LEU A 41 11.20 17.68 -1.00
CA LEU A 41 12.34 17.21 -1.77
C LEU A 41 12.85 18.29 -2.74
N VAL A 42 11.95 18.89 -3.52
CA VAL A 42 12.27 19.91 -4.50
C VAL A 42 12.83 21.17 -3.82
N PHE A 43 12.16 21.65 -2.75
CA PHE A 43 12.64 22.81 -2.01
C PHE A 43 14.01 22.55 -1.36
N ALA A 44 14.20 21.37 -0.74
CA ALA A 44 15.48 21.03 -0.16
C ALA A 44 16.61 21.01 -1.20
N LEU A 45 16.35 20.49 -2.40
CA LEU A 45 17.32 20.49 -3.49
C LEU A 45 17.59 21.91 -4.00
N ILE A 46 16.56 22.73 -4.25
CA ILE A 46 16.72 24.12 -4.70
C ILE A 46 17.57 24.91 -3.70
N MET A 47 17.23 24.80 -2.41
CA MET A 47 17.97 25.51 -1.36
C MET A 47 19.40 24.98 -1.21
N ALA A 48 19.60 23.68 -1.35
CA ALA A 48 20.95 23.08 -1.35
C ALA A 48 21.81 23.60 -2.51
N PHE A 49 21.22 23.74 -3.70
CA PHE A 49 21.90 24.34 -4.85
C PHE A 49 22.20 25.83 -4.65
N GLY A 50 21.24 26.58 -4.08
CA GLY A 50 21.42 28.00 -3.80
C GLY A 50 22.53 28.31 -2.79
N ILE A 51 22.74 27.44 -1.80
CA ILE A 51 23.73 27.61 -0.73
C ILE A 51 25.07 26.96 -1.07
N GLY A 52 25.02 25.70 -1.53
CA GLY A 52 26.19 24.84 -1.71
C GLY A 52 26.75 24.79 -3.14
N GLY A 53 26.04 25.35 -4.13
CA GLY A 53 26.44 25.28 -5.53
C GLY A 53 26.78 23.84 -5.96
N PRO A 54 28.03 23.58 -6.42
CA PRO A 54 28.41 22.22 -6.87
C PRO A 54 28.33 21.13 -5.80
N LEU A 55 28.40 21.49 -4.50
CA LEU A 55 28.23 20.52 -3.40
C LEU A 55 26.82 19.91 -3.37
N ALA A 56 25.83 20.61 -3.94
CA ALA A 56 24.47 20.09 -4.04
C ALA A 56 24.36 18.84 -4.93
N LEU A 57 25.32 18.56 -5.79
CA LEU A 57 25.37 17.31 -6.55
C LEU A 57 25.43 16.07 -5.67
N ILE A 58 26.00 16.17 -4.45
CA ILE A 58 26.01 15.09 -3.47
C ILE A 58 24.57 14.67 -3.14
N PHE A 59 23.67 15.63 -2.99
CA PHE A 59 22.24 15.34 -2.70
C PHE A 59 21.53 14.69 -3.88
N VAL A 60 21.81 15.13 -5.10
CA VAL A 60 21.24 14.52 -6.32
C VAL A 60 21.65 13.06 -6.44
N VAL A 61 22.94 12.77 -6.23
CA VAL A 61 23.45 11.39 -6.24
C VAL A 61 22.80 10.56 -5.13
N ALA A 62 22.68 11.12 -3.92
CA ALA A 62 22.05 10.43 -2.80
C ALA A 62 20.56 10.14 -3.06
N VAL A 63 19.82 11.11 -3.58
CA VAL A 63 18.40 10.94 -3.95
C VAL A 63 18.24 9.88 -5.03
N ALA A 64 19.06 9.92 -6.10
CA ALA A 64 19.03 8.93 -7.16
C ALA A 64 19.37 7.53 -6.63
N PHE A 65 20.38 7.41 -5.77
CA PHE A 65 20.74 6.16 -5.11
C PHE A 65 19.58 5.62 -4.26
N LEU A 66 18.99 6.46 -3.39
CA LEU A 66 17.89 6.06 -2.53
C LEU A 66 16.64 5.67 -3.32
N LEU A 67 16.30 6.39 -4.37
CA LEU A 67 15.18 6.03 -5.24
C LEU A 67 15.41 4.69 -5.94
N ALA A 68 16.64 4.44 -6.42
CA ALA A 68 16.99 3.15 -7.03
C ALA A 68 16.90 1.99 -6.03
N VAL A 69 17.41 2.18 -4.81
CA VAL A 69 17.30 1.20 -3.72
C VAL A 69 15.84 0.96 -3.34
N LEU A 70 15.07 2.02 -3.16
CA LEU A 70 13.65 1.94 -2.82
C LEU A 70 12.88 1.16 -3.90
N ALA A 71 13.09 1.47 -5.18
CA ALA A 71 12.45 0.76 -6.28
C ALA A 71 12.86 -0.72 -6.32
N SER A 72 14.14 -1.03 -6.10
CA SER A 72 14.65 -2.41 -6.09
C SER A 72 14.11 -3.26 -4.95
N ILE A 73 13.77 -2.66 -3.81
CA ILE A 73 13.16 -3.33 -2.67
C ILE A 73 11.65 -3.44 -2.86
N MET A 74 10.98 -2.35 -3.20
CA MET A 74 9.51 -2.27 -3.22
C MET A 74 8.89 -3.12 -4.32
N VAL A 75 9.39 -3.03 -5.56
CA VAL A 75 8.80 -3.74 -6.71
C VAL A 75 8.72 -5.26 -6.51
N PRO A 76 9.77 -5.97 -6.09
CA PRO A 76 9.66 -7.40 -5.84
C PRO A 76 8.86 -7.73 -4.57
N THR A 77 8.90 -6.87 -3.56
CA THR A 77 8.21 -7.10 -2.28
C THR A 77 6.70 -7.09 -2.47
N PHE A 78 6.15 -6.23 -3.33
CA PHE A 78 4.71 -6.27 -3.65
C PHE A 78 4.24 -7.60 -4.18
N LYS A 79 5.01 -8.21 -5.10
CA LYS A 79 4.67 -9.53 -5.66
C LYS A 79 4.69 -10.63 -4.60
N ILE A 80 5.54 -10.48 -3.59
CA ILE A 80 5.61 -11.43 -2.48
C ILE A 80 4.38 -11.24 -1.59
N PHE A 81 4.04 -10.02 -1.21
CA PHE A 81 2.86 -9.73 -0.39
C PHE A 81 1.55 -10.18 -1.04
N ASP A 82 1.38 -10.01 -2.35
CA ASP A 82 0.20 -10.50 -3.05
C ASP A 82 0.03 -12.03 -2.89
N ARG A 83 1.13 -12.79 -2.94
CA ARG A 83 1.12 -14.24 -2.67
C ARG A 83 0.86 -14.56 -1.20
N VAL A 84 1.46 -13.79 -0.30
CA VAL A 84 1.26 -13.94 1.15
C VAL A 84 -0.22 -13.79 1.50
N PHE A 85 -0.89 -12.75 0.99
CA PHE A 85 -2.30 -12.52 1.26
C PHE A 85 -3.19 -13.64 0.69
N LYS A 86 -2.92 -14.11 -0.53
CA LYS A 86 -3.65 -15.26 -1.10
C LYS A 86 -3.49 -16.53 -0.26
N ASN A 87 -2.28 -16.82 0.22
CA ASN A 87 -2.03 -17.99 1.06
C ASN A 87 -2.65 -17.81 2.46
N TYR A 88 -2.69 -16.59 2.97
CA TYR A 88 -3.38 -16.27 4.23
C TYR A 88 -4.89 -16.51 4.12
N ASP A 89 -5.51 -16.11 3.00
CA ASP A 89 -6.93 -16.36 2.73
C ASP A 89 -7.22 -17.87 2.63
N ASN A 90 -6.35 -18.64 1.95
CA ASN A 90 -6.46 -20.08 1.87
C ASN A 90 -6.33 -20.76 3.24
N LEU A 91 -5.42 -20.27 4.09
CA LEU A 91 -5.26 -20.77 5.46
C LEU A 91 -6.53 -20.51 6.29
N ASN A 92 -7.06 -19.29 6.23
CA ASN A 92 -8.30 -18.93 6.93
C ASN A 92 -9.49 -19.80 6.47
N SER A 93 -9.61 -20.03 5.16
CA SER A 93 -10.65 -20.90 4.61
C SER A 93 -10.50 -22.34 5.13
N SER A 94 -9.27 -22.88 5.18
CA SER A 94 -9.01 -24.21 5.75
C SER A 94 -9.35 -24.30 7.25
N VAL A 95 -9.06 -23.23 8.02
CA VAL A 95 -9.44 -23.16 9.44
C VAL A 95 -10.96 -23.18 9.59
N GLN A 96 -11.66 -22.38 8.79
CA GLN A 96 -13.11 -22.32 8.83
C GLN A 96 -13.77 -23.66 8.45
N GLU A 97 -13.22 -24.34 7.45
CA GLU A 97 -13.64 -25.69 7.05
C GLU A 97 -13.44 -26.68 8.19
N ASN A 98 -12.24 -26.71 8.81
CA ASN A 98 -11.94 -27.58 9.93
C ASN A 98 -12.81 -27.32 11.17
N VAL A 99 -13.09 -26.05 11.49
CA VAL A 99 -14.00 -25.71 12.59
C VAL A 99 -15.42 -26.19 12.29
N SER A 100 -15.89 -26.02 11.07
CA SER A 100 -17.22 -26.48 10.65
C SER A 100 -17.35 -27.99 10.65
N ALA A 101 -16.29 -28.70 10.24
CA ALA A 101 -16.22 -30.15 10.15
C ALA A 101 -15.62 -30.84 11.39
N ILE A 102 -15.44 -30.13 12.50
CA ILE A 102 -14.70 -30.63 13.68
C ILE A 102 -15.25 -31.95 14.23
N ARG A 103 -16.56 -32.15 14.14
CA ARG A 103 -17.19 -33.42 14.56
C ARG A 103 -16.75 -34.60 13.71
N VAL A 104 -16.59 -34.36 12.41
CA VAL A 104 -16.13 -35.39 11.46
C VAL A 104 -14.67 -35.75 11.73
N VAL A 105 -13.83 -34.71 11.89
CA VAL A 105 -12.39 -34.90 12.21
C VAL A 105 -12.22 -35.71 13.49
N LYS A 106 -13.02 -35.40 14.53
CA LYS A 106 -12.99 -36.12 15.80
C LYS A 106 -13.53 -37.56 15.70
N SER A 107 -14.61 -37.77 14.96
CA SER A 107 -15.19 -39.11 14.81
C SER A 107 -14.26 -40.09 14.06
N PHE A 108 -13.44 -39.59 13.15
CA PHE A 108 -12.44 -40.37 12.41
C PHE A 108 -11.04 -40.36 13.03
N VAL A 109 -10.86 -39.70 14.21
CA VAL A 109 -9.57 -39.60 14.92
C VAL A 109 -8.46 -39.05 14.00
N ARG A 110 -8.78 -38.06 13.14
CA ARG A 110 -7.87 -37.44 12.15
C ARG A 110 -7.23 -36.15 12.62
N GLU A 111 -7.28 -35.84 13.89
CA GLU A 111 -6.73 -34.60 14.48
C GLU A 111 -5.24 -34.41 14.17
N GLY A 112 -4.46 -35.50 14.25
CA GLY A 112 -3.02 -35.45 13.94
C GLY A 112 -2.73 -35.08 12.50
N PHE A 113 -3.50 -35.60 11.55
CA PHE A 113 -3.37 -35.28 10.13
C PHE A 113 -3.73 -33.79 9.83
N GLU A 114 -4.85 -33.33 10.39
CA GLU A 114 -5.27 -31.92 10.19
C GLU A 114 -4.29 -30.95 10.85
N ASN A 115 -3.75 -31.30 12.02
CA ASN A 115 -2.74 -30.47 12.68
C ASN A 115 -1.45 -30.39 11.87
N GLU A 116 -0.99 -31.51 11.29
CA GLU A 116 0.19 -31.52 10.42
C GLU A 116 -0.03 -30.68 9.15
N LYS A 117 -1.19 -30.83 8.51
CA LYS A 117 -1.60 -30.04 7.34
C LYS A 117 -1.61 -28.54 7.66
N TYR A 118 -2.20 -28.17 8.79
CA TYR A 118 -2.24 -26.78 9.27
C TYR A 118 -0.84 -26.24 9.57
N THR A 119 0.00 -27.00 10.27
CA THR A 119 1.37 -26.62 10.60
C THR A 119 2.20 -26.37 9.33
N LYS A 120 2.08 -27.24 8.30
CA LYS A 120 2.75 -27.04 7.01
C LYS A 120 2.28 -25.78 6.30
N ALA A 121 0.99 -25.48 6.33
CA ALA A 121 0.44 -24.27 5.74
C ALA A 121 0.93 -23.01 6.47
N CYS A 122 0.97 -23.04 7.82
CA CYS A 122 1.54 -21.96 8.63
C CYS A 122 3.03 -21.75 8.37
N GLU A 123 3.81 -22.84 8.28
CA GLU A 123 5.25 -22.75 8.00
C GLU A 123 5.50 -22.16 6.61
N GLY A 124 4.74 -22.56 5.60
CA GLY A 124 4.83 -21.99 4.25
C GLY A 124 4.51 -20.49 4.23
N LEU A 125 3.49 -20.07 4.99
CA LEU A 125 3.13 -18.67 5.15
C LEU A 125 4.22 -17.88 5.90
N TYR A 126 4.74 -18.45 6.99
CA TYR A 126 5.82 -17.86 7.78
C TYR A 126 7.06 -17.60 6.93
N GLN A 127 7.51 -18.55 6.13
CA GLN A 127 8.67 -18.39 5.25
C GLN A 127 8.46 -17.26 4.22
N GLN A 128 7.25 -17.10 3.71
CA GLN A 128 6.94 -16.02 2.79
C GLN A 128 6.96 -14.66 3.48
N PHE A 129 6.43 -14.54 4.71
CA PHE A 129 6.53 -13.32 5.51
C PHE A 129 7.98 -12.98 5.83
N VAL A 130 8.78 -13.95 6.28
CA VAL A 130 10.20 -13.75 6.56
C VAL A 130 10.93 -13.25 5.32
N ASN A 131 10.64 -13.79 4.13
CA ASN A 131 11.25 -13.34 2.88
C ASN A 131 10.84 -11.92 2.51
N ALA A 132 9.58 -11.53 2.74
CA ALA A 132 9.10 -10.16 2.51
C ALA A 132 9.74 -9.17 3.49
N GLU A 133 9.69 -9.47 4.79
CA GLU A 133 10.23 -8.63 5.86
C GLU A 133 11.75 -8.49 5.79
N SER A 134 12.47 -9.56 5.48
CA SER A 134 13.92 -9.52 5.30
C SER A 134 14.34 -8.54 4.20
N ARG A 135 13.58 -8.45 3.11
CA ARG A 135 13.83 -7.47 2.06
C ARG A 135 13.50 -6.04 2.50
N LEU A 136 12.38 -5.86 3.20
CA LEU A 136 11.99 -4.56 3.72
C LEU A 136 12.98 -4.05 4.78
N SER A 137 13.50 -4.95 5.63
CA SER A 137 14.48 -4.61 6.65
C SER A 137 15.77 -4.02 6.07
N PHE A 138 16.12 -4.35 4.82
CA PHE A 138 17.28 -3.78 4.15
C PHE A 138 17.13 -2.28 3.82
N ASN A 139 15.89 -1.77 3.83
CA ASN A 139 15.62 -0.36 3.57
C ASN A 139 16.30 0.56 4.62
N SER A 140 16.25 0.19 5.90
CA SER A 140 16.83 1.01 6.96
C SER A 140 18.36 1.13 6.89
N PRO A 141 19.14 0.05 6.73
CA PRO A 141 20.58 0.13 6.48
C PRO A 141 20.96 0.97 5.25
N ALA A 142 20.21 0.81 4.16
CA ALA A 142 20.48 1.57 2.94
C ALA A 142 20.27 3.07 3.13
N MET A 143 19.18 3.45 3.81
CA MET A 143 18.92 4.84 4.19
C MET A 143 20.01 5.43 5.06
N LEU A 144 20.43 4.72 6.12
CA LEU A 144 21.50 5.16 7.00
C LEU A 144 22.84 5.30 6.26
N THR A 145 23.16 4.35 5.39
CA THR A 145 24.38 4.41 4.56
C THR A 145 24.39 5.65 3.67
N ALA A 146 23.26 5.99 3.05
CA ALA A 146 23.15 7.20 2.25
C ALA A 146 23.34 8.47 3.10
N VAL A 147 22.71 8.54 4.26
CA VAL A 147 22.85 9.69 5.18
C VAL A 147 24.28 9.88 5.64
N TYR A 148 24.91 8.82 6.16
CA TYR A 148 26.30 8.89 6.61
C TYR A 148 27.27 9.14 5.46
N GLY A 149 27.04 8.54 4.32
CA GLY A 149 27.81 8.82 3.10
C GLY A 149 27.73 10.29 2.68
N CYS A 150 26.54 10.88 2.68
CA CYS A 150 26.36 12.31 2.44
C CYS A 150 27.04 13.17 3.50
N ASN A 151 26.91 12.83 4.79
CA ASN A 151 27.54 13.58 5.86
C ASN A 151 29.07 13.58 5.73
N ILE A 152 29.67 12.43 5.43
CA ILE A 152 31.11 12.31 5.21
C ILE A 152 31.54 13.13 3.99
N ALA A 153 30.83 12.99 2.86
CA ALA A 153 31.13 13.72 1.65
C ALA A 153 30.99 15.25 1.85
N LEU A 154 29.90 15.70 2.49
CA LEU A 154 29.72 17.12 2.79
C LEU A 154 30.76 17.65 3.78
N SER A 155 31.16 16.89 4.79
CA SER A 155 32.21 17.28 5.72
C SER A 155 33.54 17.44 4.99
N TRP A 156 33.89 16.48 4.15
CA TRP A 156 35.17 16.50 3.41
C TRP A 156 35.23 17.62 2.37
N PHE A 157 34.27 17.68 1.50
CA PHE A 157 34.25 18.69 0.44
C PHE A 157 33.88 20.08 1.00
N GLY A 158 32.94 20.16 1.95
CA GLY A 158 32.56 21.40 2.61
C GLY A 158 33.72 22.07 3.35
N ALA A 159 34.54 21.29 4.06
CA ALA A 159 35.75 21.82 4.71
C ALA A 159 36.70 22.43 3.65
N LYS A 160 36.91 21.79 2.51
CA LYS A 160 37.74 22.36 1.43
C LYS A 160 37.15 23.68 0.91
N TYR A 161 35.85 23.75 0.70
CA TYR A 161 35.17 24.98 0.24
C TYR A 161 35.27 26.11 1.27
N ILE A 162 35.21 25.81 2.57
CA ILE A 162 35.39 26.78 3.66
C ILE A 162 36.85 27.32 3.65
N LEU A 163 37.83 26.46 3.51
CA LEU A 163 39.25 26.87 3.43
C LEU A 163 39.54 27.79 2.25
N HIS A 164 38.83 27.64 1.16
CA HIS A 164 38.92 28.51 -0.02
C HIS A 164 38.02 29.75 0.05
N GLY A 165 37.30 29.96 1.18
CA GLY A 165 36.42 31.11 1.38
C GLY A 165 35.12 31.07 0.55
N ALA A 166 34.81 29.95 -0.11
CA ALA A 166 33.64 29.81 -0.96
C ALA A 166 32.38 29.41 -0.19
N LEU A 167 32.50 28.95 1.06
CA LEU A 167 31.40 28.52 1.93
C LEU A 167 31.66 28.97 3.37
N THR A 168 30.58 29.35 4.07
CA THR A 168 30.66 29.62 5.51
C THR A 168 30.29 28.37 6.33
N THR A 169 30.74 28.31 7.59
CA THR A 169 30.39 27.22 8.51
C THR A 169 28.89 27.12 8.76
N GLY A 170 28.19 28.26 8.78
CA GLY A 170 26.73 28.31 8.91
C GLY A 170 26.00 27.70 7.69
N GLN A 171 26.51 27.97 6.49
CA GLN A 171 26.00 27.38 5.26
C GLN A 171 26.20 25.85 5.21
N LEU A 172 27.37 25.38 5.65
CA LEU A 172 27.63 23.93 5.76
C LEU A 172 26.68 23.28 6.75
N ASN A 173 26.43 23.91 7.90
CA ASN A 173 25.47 23.38 8.87
C ASN A 173 24.04 23.33 8.32
N ALA A 174 23.63 24.33 7.53
CA ALA A 174 22.34 24.30 6.83
C ALA A 174 22.25 23.14 5.85
N LEU A 175 23.32 22.84 5.10
CA LEU A 175 23.37 21.68 4.19
C LEU A 175 23.18 20.35 4.95
N PHE A 176 23.73 20.16 6.14
CA PHE A 176 23.47 18.99 6.97
C PHE A 176 21.97 18.87 7.33
N GLY A 177 21.30 20.00 7.59
CA GLY A 177 19.86 20.01 7.83
C GLY A 177 19.04 19.53 6.62
N TYR A 178 19.47 19.85 5.39
CA TYR A 178 18.78 19.40 4.18
C TYR A 178 18.92 17.91 3.93
N ILE A 179 19.99 17.23 4.38
CA ILE A 179 20.08 15.76 4.33
C ILE A 179 18.90 15.13 5.06
N MET A 180 18.62 15.59 6.28
CA MET A 180 17.51 15.07 7.08
C MET A 180 16.15 15.35 6.44
N ASN A 181 15.96 16.53 5.86
CA ASN A 181 14.72 16.86 5.14
C ASN A 181 14.50 15.96 3.90
N ILE A 182 15.54 15.69 3.12
CA ILE A 182 15.49 14.79 1.97
C ILE A 182 15.16 13.37 2.41
N LEU A 183 15.81 12.88 3.46
CA LEU A 183 15.55 11.56 4.02
C LEU A 183 14.09 11.42 4.47
N MET A 184 13.58 12.39 5.25
CA MET A 184 12.18 12.41 5.67
C MET A 184 11.20 12.42 4.49
N ALA A 185 11.49 13.21 3.45
CA ALA A 185 10.66 13.25 2.24
C ALA A 185 10.61 11.88 1.54
N LEU A 186 11.74 11.20 1.43
CA LEU A 186 11.81 9.85 0.82
C LEU A 186 11.11 8.79 1.68
N MET A 187 11.22 8.87 3.01
CA MET A 187 10.47 7.99 3.93
C MET A 187 8.95 8.20 3.79
N MET A 188 8.50 9.47 3.72
CA MET A 188 7.09 9.78 3.49
C MET A 188 6.60 9.24 2.14
N LEU A 189 7.40 9.35 1.09
CA LEU A 189 7.06 8.83 -0.23
C LEU A 189 6.93 7.31 -0.22
N SER A 190 7.85 6.62 0.46
CA SER A 190 7.80 5.17 0.65
C SER A 190 6.51 4.74 1.37
N MET A 191 6.14 5.43 2.46
CA MET A 191 4.95 5.13 3.24
C MET A 191 3.66 5.40 2.44
N ALA A 192 3.62 6.50 1.67
CA ALA A 192 2.49 6.82 0.79
C ALA A 192 2.26 5.71 -0.25
N PHE A 193 3.33 5.19 -0.83
CA PHE A 193 3.26 4.12 -1.82
C PHE A 193 2.67 2.82 -1.24
N VAL A 194 3.08 2.43 -0.03
CA VAL A 194 2.52 1.27 0.68
C VAL A 194 1.03 1.45 0.92
N MET A 195 0.63 2.63 1.42
CA MET A 195 -0.78 2.95 1.70
C MET A 195 -1.67 2.93 0.46
N ILE A 196 -1.20 3.50 -0.65
CA ILE A 196 -1.91 3.47 -1.95
C ILE A 196 -2.13 2.02 -2.38
N SER A 197 -1.11 1.17 -2.26
CA SER A 197 -1.18 -0.23 -2.68
C SER A 197 -2.16 -1.03 -1.83
N MET A 198 -2.18 -0.83 -0.53
CA MET A 198 -3.14 -1.48 0.38
C MET A 198 -4.58 -1.04 0.10
N SER A 199 -4.77 0.24 -0.22
CA SER A 199 -6.10 0.79 -0.49
C SER A 199 -6.64 0.44 -1.88
N ALA A 200 -5.77 0.12 -2.83
CA ALA A 200 -6.18 -0.23 -4.20
C ALA A 200 -7.13 -1.44 -4.24
N ALA A 201 -6.95 -2.42 -3.35
CA ALA A 201 -7.84 -3.58 -3.25
C ALA A 201 -9.24 -3.17 -2.76
N SER A 202 -9.34 -2.31 -1.74
CA SER A 202 -10.61 -1.78 -1.23
C SER A 202 -11.30 -0.91 -2.27
N ALA A 203 -10.55 -0.06 -2.99
CA ALA A 203 -11.06 0.75 -4.08
C ALA A 203 -11.67 -0.12 -5.19
N LYS A 204 -10.97 -1.20 -5.60
CA LYS A 204 -11.48 -2.12 -6.62
C LYS A 204 -12.81 -2.76 -6.22
N ARG A 205 -12.95 -3.20 -4.96
CA ARG A 205 -14.21 -3.78 -4.45
C ARG A 205 -15.35 -2.78 -4.39
N ILE A 206 -15.07 -1.50 -4.11
CA ILE A 206 -16.09 -0.45 -4.13
C ILE A 206 -16.52 -0.16 -5.56
N VAL A 207 -15.57 -0.01 -6.49
CA VAL A 207 -15.84 0.24 -7.91
C VAL A 207 -16.66 -0.90 -8.52
N GLU A 208 -16.37 -2.15 -8.15
CA GLU A 208 -17.15 -3.31 -8.61
C GLU A 208 -18.65 -3.22 -8.28
N VAL A 209 -19.01 -2.62 -7.14
CA VAL A 209 -20.42 -2.38 -6.78
C VAL A 209 -20.98 -1.16 -7.49
N LEU A 210 -20.19 -0.09 -7.63
CA LEU A 210 -20.65 1.13 -8.29
C LEU A 210 -20.85 0.96 -9.80
N ASP A 211 -20.06 0.11 -10.44
CA ASP A 211 -20.15 -0.19 -11.86
C ASP A 211 -21.17 -1.29 -12.17
N GLU A 212 -21.80 -1.87 -11.13
CA GLU A 212 -22.81 -2.91 -11.36
C GLU A 212 -24.05 -2.33 -12.06
N THR A 213 -24.39 -2.93 -13.16
CA THR A 213 -25.58 -2.54 -13.92
C THR A 213 -26.78 -3.38 -13.50
N THR A 214 -27.95 -2.74 -13.37
CA THR A 214 -29.17 -3.47 -13.01
C THR A 214 -29.66 -4.36 -14.15
N ASP A 215 -30.03 -5.59 -13.83
CA ASP A 215 -30.68 -6.52 -14.76
C ASP A 215 -32.13 -6.12 -15.09
N LEU A 216 -32.67 -5.16 -14.33
CA LEU A 216 -34.00 -4.60 -14.54
C LEU A 216 -33.90 -3.15 -15.01
N PRO A 217 -33.51 -2.90 -16.28
CA PRO A 217 -33.45 -1.53 -16.77
C PRO A 217 -34.86 -0.93 -16.81
N PRO A 218 -35.00 0.37 -16.57
CA PRO A 218 -36.28 1.05 -16.68
C PRO A 218 -36.83 0.88 -18.10
N ALA A 219 -38.14 0.69 -18.22
CA ALA A 219 -38.80 0.57 -19.51
C ALA A 219 -38.47 1.80 -20.37
N LYS A 220 -38.27 1.60 -21.69
CA LYS A 220 -37.97 2.71 -22.63
C LYS A 220 -39.07 3.79 -22.66
N ALA A 221 -40.30 3.43 -22.29
CA ALA A 221 -41.44 4.33 -22.14
C ALA A 221 -42.21 3.94 -20.87
N PRO A 222 -41.76 4.42 -19.66
CA PRO A 222 -42.46 4.09 -18.42
C PRO A 222 -43.84 4.73 -18.39
N VAL A 223 -44.85 3.98 -17.95
CA VAL A 223 -46.19 4.50 -17.69
C VAL A 223 -46.13 5.38 -16.45
N GLN A 224 -46.43 6.65 -16.62
CA GLN A 224 -46.35 7.65 -15.52
C GLN A 224 -47.64 7.73 -14.67
N GLU A 225 -48.76 7.28 -15.18
CA GLU A 225 -50.03 7.24 -14.48
C GLU A 225 -50.64 5.84 -14.51
N VAL A 226 -50.95 5.31 -13.35
CA VAL A 226 -51.67 4.04 -13.20
C VAL A 226 -53.17 4.38 -13.14
N LYS A 227 -53.91 4.01 -14.20
CA LYS A 227 -55.32 4.35 -14.31
C LYS A 227 -56.22 3.63 -13.33
N ASP A 228 -55.89 2.39 -12.99
CA ASP A 228 -56.60 1.58 -11.98
C ASP A 228 -55.59 0.63 -11.31
N GLY A 229 -55.98 0.00 -10.22
CA GLY A 229 -55.15 -0.96 -9.46
C GLY A 229 -55.31 -2.41 -9.97
N SER A 230 -55.82 -2.64 -11.19
CA SER A 230 -56.00 -3.99 -11.70
C SER A 230 -54.68 -4.65 -12.09
N ILE A 231 -54.50 -5.91 -11.71
CA ILE A 231 -53.36 -6.75 -12.06
C ILE A 231 -53.85 -7.92 -12.88
N ARG A 232 -53.32 -8.06 -14.09
CA ARG A 232 -53.66 -9.17 -14.99
C ARG A 232 -52.44 -10.04 -15.22
N PHE A 233 -52.49 -11.30 -14.88
CA PHE A 233 -51.51 -12.31 -15.24
C PHE A 233 -51.98 -12.99 -16.54
N ASP A 234 -51.20 -12.88 -17.60
CA ASP A 234 -51.48 -13.49 -18.87
C ASP A 234 -50.30 -14.40 -19.28
N HIS A 235 -50.51 -15.71 -19.23
CA HIS A 235 -49.53 -16.77 -19.57
C HIS A 235 -48.16 -16.60 -18.87
N VAL A 236 -48.15 -16.19 -17.60
CA VAL A 236 -46.93 -16.02 -16.84
C VAL A 236 -46.42 -17.38 -16.37
N THR A 237 -45.22 -17.75 -16.80
CA THR A 237 -44.49 -18.91 -16.29
C THR A 237 -43.35 -18.40 -15.40
N PHE A 238 -43.24 -18.94 -14.21
CA PHE A 238 -42.20 -18.58 -13.23
C PHE A 238 -41.35 -19.79 -12.92
#